data_ff41d0ccbca5f962696a57356001a222
#
_entry.id   ff41d0ccbca5f962696a57356001a222
#
_cell.length_a   1.000
_cell.length_b   1.000
_cell.length_c   1.000
_cell.angle_alpha   90.00
_cell.angle_beta   90.00
_cell.angle_gamma   90.00
#
_symmetry.space_group_name_H-M   'P 1'
#
loop_
_entity.id
_entity.type
_entity.pdbx_description
1 polymer ?
#
loop_
_entity_poly.entity_id
_entity_poly.type
_entity_poly.pdbx_seq_one_letter_code
_entity_poly.pdbx_strand_id
1 'polypeptide(L)'
;MHDPSSYPAARLAAKPDDASVIANSRHEPEWFSMIFDRYFTMIHRYAAARLGPGAADDVAAETFLVAFDQRDRYDLTRPEAKAWLYGIATNLIGRHRRGELRLYRALSRSAARDDVEGHADRVIDRVTAEQLSPRLAHGLESLSRGDRDALMLVACADLSYAEVAFALGIPIGTVSSRVNRAKAKLRKTLGHAAKGV
;
A
#
# COMPACT_ATOMS: atom_id res chain seq x y z
N MET A 1 11.41 -11.04 20.12
CA MET A 1 11.37 -10.07 21.23
C MET A 1 12.67 -9.30 21.14
N HIS A 2 12.63 -8.11 20.50
CA HIS A 2 13.82 -7.32 20.18
C HIS A 2 14.10 -6.41 21.37
N ASP A 3 15.32 -6.47 21.93
CA ASP A 3 15.72 -5.67 23.09
C ASP A 3 15.94 -4.22 22.64
N PRO A 4 15.15 -3.25 23.14
CA PRO A 4 15.33 -1.84 22.81
C PRO A 4 16.63 -1.23 23.38
N SER A 5 17.43 -1.99 24.13
CA SER A 5 18.66 -1.54 24.78
C SER A 5 19.88 -1.52 23.87
N SER A 6 19.80 -2.00 22.63
CA SER A 6 20.94 -2.06 21.72
C SER A 6 21.11 -0.80 20.82
N TYR A 7 20.29 0.23 20.99
CA TYR A 7 20.52 1.51 20.32
C TYR A 7 21.67 2.28 20.98
N PRO A 8 22.54 2.95 20.22
CA PRO A 8 23.61 3.74 20.82
C PRO A 8 23.02 4.83 21.70
N ALA A 9 23.07 4.61 23.01
CA ALA A 9 22.38 5.34 24.07
C ALA A 9 22.74 6.83 24.21
N ALA A 10 23.62 7.38 23.38
CA ALA A 10 24.26 8.67 23.59
C ALA A 10 23.62 9.87 22.83
N ARG A 11 22.48 9.68 22.10
CA ARG A 11 21.87 10.78 21.29
C ARG A 11 20.36 10.99 21.45
N LEU A 12 19.76 10.53 22.55
CA LEU A 12 18.31 10.59 22.74
C LEU A 12 17.85 11.86 23.53
N ALA A 13 18.33 13.04 23.17
CA ALA A 13 17.71 14.28 23.66
C ALA A 13 16.47 14.69 22.82
N ALA A 14 16.38 14.29 21.56
CA ALA A 14 15.16 14.38 20.72
C ALA A 14 15.09 13.14 19.81
N LYS A 15 13.89 12.59 19.60
CA LYS A 15 13.68 11.46 18.68
C LYS A 15 14.12 11.91 17.28
N PRO A 16 15.18 11.31 16.68
CA PRO A 16 15.69 11.77 15.40
C PRO A 16 14.59 11.62 14.32
N ASP A 17 14.57 12.55 13.36
CA ASP A 17 13.68 12.44 12.20
C ASP A 17 14.11 11.28 11.29
N ASP A 18 13.22 10.88 10.38
CA ASP A 18 13.48 9.71 9.52
C ASP A 18 14.62 9.97 8.55
N ALA A 19 14.79 11.21 8.08
CA ALA A 19 15.89 11.58 7.19
C ALA A 19 17.24 11.35 7.88
N SER A 20 17.39 11.78 9.12
CA SER A 20 18.59 11.54 9.93
C SER A 20 18.82 10.05 10.20
N VAL A 21 17.75 9.30 10.51
CA VAL A 21 17.83 7.86 10.72
C VAL A 21 18.29 7.15 9.44
N ILE A 22 17.71 7.49 8.30
CA ILE A 22 18.06 6.89 7.01
C ILE A 22 19.50 7.28 6.61
N ALA A 23 19.89 8.55 6.80
CA ALA A 23 21.27 8.98 6.53
C ALA A 23 22.28 8.18 7.34
N ASN A 24 22.07 8.03 8.66
CA ASN A 24 22.95 7.24 9.52
C ASN A 24 22.98 5.77 9.12
N SER A 25 21.84 5.20 8.68
CA SER A 25 21.76 3.79 8.27
C SER A 25 22.60 3.45 7.04
N ARG A 26 23.11 4.44 6.30
CA ARG A 26 24.03 4.23 5.18
C ARG A 26 25.41 3.74 5.64
N HIS A 27 25.80 4.12 6.85
CA HIS A 27 27.09 3.76 7.46
C HIS A 27 26.91 2.71 8.56
N GLU A 28 25.84 2.78 9.32
CA GLU A 28 25.49 1.88 10.42
C GLU A 28 24.09 1.31 10.16
N PRO A 29 23.98 0.16 9.46
CA PRO A 29 22.71 -0.41 8.97
C PRO A 29 21.65 -0.59 10.07
N GLU A 30 22.06 -0.78 11.32
CA GLU A 30 21.20 -1.00 12.47
C GLU A 30 20.25 0.17 12.73
N TRP A 31 20.64 1.39 12.34
CA TRP A 31 19.77 2.56 12.45
C TRP A 31 18.44 2.37 11.71
N PHE A 32 18.42 1.59 10.64
CA PHE A 32 17.21 1.40 9.84
C PHE A 32 16.10 0.66 10.61
N SER A 33 16.43 -0.08 11.66
CA SER A 33 15.45 -0.72 12.54
C SER A 33 14.46 0.27 13.13
N MET A 34 14.87 1.53 13.35
CA MET A 34 13.96 2.58 13.83
C MET A 34 12.88 2.95 12.80
N ILE A 35 13.18 2.86 11.51
CA ILE A 35 12.18 3.06 10.43
C ILE A 35 11.20 1.89 10.44
N PHE A 36 11.70 0.67 10.58
CA PHE A 36 10.86 -0.52 10.71
C PHE A 36 9.90 -0.40 11.90
N ASP A 37 10.41 -0.11 13.10
CA ASP A 37 9.61 -0.02 14.31
C ASP A 37 8.53 1.07 14.23
N ARG A 38 8.84 2.20 13.57
CA ARG A 38 7.89 3.32 13.40
C ARG A 38 6.74 3.00 12.46
N TYR A 39 7.00 2.25 11.38
CA TYR A 39 6.10 2.19 10.24
C TYR A 39 5.55 0.80 9.92
N PHE A 40 6.10 -0.28 10.50
CA PHE A 40 5.70 -1.66 10.18
C PHE A 40 4.19 -1.87 10.33
N THR A 41 3.63 -1.53 11.49
CA THR A 41 2.20 -1.72 11.78
C THR A 41 1.31 -0.97 10.78
N MET A 42 1.72 0.24 10.36
CA MET A 42 0.96 1.06 9.42
C MET A 42 1.00 0.47 8.01
N ILE A 43 2.17 0.04 7.55
CA ILE A 43 2.38 -0.60 6.23
C ILE A 43 1.66 -1.94 6.18
N HIS A 44 1.79 -2.76 7.23
CA HIS A 44 1.09 -4.04 7.34
C HIS A 44 -0.44 -3.86 7.25
N ARG A 45 -1.02 -2.93 8.03
CA ARG A 45 -2.46 -2.63 7.97
C ARG A 45 -2.90 -2.19 6.58
N TYR A 46 -2.10 -1.36 5.91
CA TYR A 46 -2.38 -0.93 4.55
C TYR A 46 -2.34 -2.11 3.56
N ALA A 47 -1.34 -2.99 3.67
CA ALA A 47 -1.24 -4.19 2.85
C ALA A 47 -2.42 -5.14 3.11
N ALA A 48 -2.78 -5.36 4.38
CA ALA A 48 -3.92 -6.20 4.78
C ALA A 48 -5.25 -5.66 4.23
N ALA A 49 -5.46 -4.34 4.28
CA ALA A 49 -6.65 -3.70 3.70
C ALA A 49 -6.73 -3.83 2.18
N ARG A 50 -5.62 -4.15 1.50
CA ARG A 50 -5.52 -4.24 0.04
C ARG A 50 -5.49 -5.67 -0.49
N LEU A 51 -4.90 -6.59 0.24
CA LEU A 51 -4.64 -7.98 -0.19
C LEU A 51 -5.25 -9.02 0.74
N GLY A 52 -5.76 -8.60 1.90
CA GLY A 52 -6.11 -9.51 2.99
C GLY A 52 -4.91 -9.93 3.84
N PRO A 53 -5.17 -10.62 4.97
CA PRO A 53 -4.13 -10.93 5.96
C PRO A 53 -3.04 -11.88 5.42
N GLY A 54 -3.39 -12.83 4.54
CA GLY A 54 -2.45 -13.85 4.09
C GLY A 54 -1.25 -13.34 3.29
N ALA A 55 -1.38 -12.20 2.59
CA ALA A 55 -0.30 -11.60 1.82
C ALA A 55 0.29 -10.34 2.50
N ALA A 56 -0.31 -9.91 3.61
CA ALA A 56 0.07 -8.66 4.26
C ALA A 56 1.46 -8.71 4.86
N ASP A 57 1.81 -9.83 5.51
CA ASP A 57 3.11 -10.04 6.15
C ASP A 57 4.23 -9.99 5.11
N ASP A 58 4.08 -10.73 4.00
CA ASP A 58 5.07 -10.81 2.94
C ASP A 58 5.29 -9.44 2.29
N VAL A 59 4.20 -8.74 1.95
CA VAL A 59 4.29 -7.41 1.32
C VAL A 59 4.85 -6.37 2.29
N ALA A 60 4.50 -6.43 3.57
CA ALA A 60 5.07 -5.53 4.57
C ALA A 60 6.58 -5.78 4.71
N ALA A 61 7.00 -7.04 4.91
CA ALA A 61 8.42 -7.39 5.01
C ALA A 61 9.20 -6.98 3.74
N GLU A 62 8.68 -7.30 2.55
CA GLU A 62 9.31 -6.91 1.28
C GLU A 62 9.40 -5.37 1.14
N THR A 63 8.42 -4.62 1.66
CA THR A 63 8.47 -3.15 1.65
C THR A 63 9.71 -2.61 2.37
N PHE A 64 10.01 -3.14 3.56
CA PHE A 64 11.17 -2.70 4.33
C PHE A 64 12.49 -3.20 3.76
N LEU A 65 12.53 -4.40 3.16
CA LEU A 65 13.70 -4.88 2.41
C LEU A 65 14.02 -3.96 1.23
N VAL A 66 13.02 -3.65 0.41
CA VAL A 66 13.17 -2.72 -0.73
C VAL A 66 13.56 -1.32 -0.25
N ALA A 67 12.97 -0.83 0.84
CA ALA A 67 13.32 0.46 1.41
C ALA A 67 14.77 0.47 1.92
N PHE A 68 15.20 -0.58 2.61
CA PHE A 68 16.58 -0.72 3.05
C PHE A 68 17.57 -0.72 1.88
N ASP A 69 17.29 -1.49 0.84
CA ASP A 69 18.15 -1.54 -0.35
C ASP A 69 18.20 -0.20 -1.10
N GLN A 70 17.12 0.58 -1.05
CA GLN A 70 17.02 1.86 -1.74
C GLN A 70 17.33 3.07 -0.84
N ARG A 71 17.76 2.89 0.41
CA ARG A 71 17.98 3.97 1.38
C ARG A 71 18.96 5.04 0.92
N ASP A 72 19.91 4.68 0.07
CA ASP A 72 20.87 5.61 -0.51
C ASP A 72 20.23 6.61 -1.48
N ARG A 73 19.07 6.25 -2.05
CA ARG A 73 18.29 7.07 -2.98
C ARG A 73 17.20 7.90 -2.30
N TYR A 74 17.05 7.73 -0.97
CA TYR A 74 16.05 8.51 -0.24
C TYR A 74 16.40 9.99 -0.25
N ASP A 75 15.41 10.84 -0.52
CA ASP A 75 15.53 12.29 -0.51
C ASP A 75 15.56 12.81 0.94
N LEU A 76 16.77 13.07 1.43
CA LEU A 76 17.01 13.55 2.81
C LEU A 76 16.42 14.93 3.11
N THR A 77 15.91 15.67 2.13
CA THR A 77 15.16 16.92 2.37
C THR A 77 13.77 16.65 2.93
N ARG A 78 13.32 15.40 2.92
CA ARG A 78 12.03 14.95 3.46
C ARG A 78 12.23 14.39 4.86
N PRO A 79 11.69 15.05 5.90
CA PRO A 79 11.90 14.61 7.28
C PRO A 79 11.15 13.30 7.62
N GLU A 80 10.12 12.93 6.84
CA GLU A 80 9.28 11.76 7.09
C GLU A 80 9.33 10.75 5.94
N ALA A 81 9.63 9.49 6.26
CA ALA A 81 9.69 8.40 5.29
C ALA A 81 8.31 7.82 4.91
N LYS A 82 7.25 8.25 5.60
CA LYS A 82 5.90 7.71 5.47
C LYS A 82 5.45 7.57 4.00
N ALA A 83 5.43 8.66 3.26
CA ALA A 83 4.96 8.67 1.88
C ALA A 83 5.83 7.79 0.95
N TRP A 84 7.13 7.74 1.17
CA TRP A 84 8.05 6.88 0.43
C TRP A 84 7.76 5.39 0.65
N LEU A 85 7.59 4.97 1.91
CA LEU A 85 7.26 3.59 2.27
C LEU A 85 5.91 3.16 1.68
N TYR A 86 4.89 4.02 1.75
CA TYR A 86 3.60 3.74 1.12
C TYR A 86 3.68 3.66 -0.41
N GLY A 87 4.58 4.42 -1.05
CA GLY A 87 4.86 4.31 -2.47
C GLY A 87 5.41 2.93 -2.84
N ILE A 88 6.41 2.45 -2.08
CA ILE A 88 6.98 1.10 -2.23
C ILE A 88 5.90 0.04 -2.02
N ALA A 89 5.17 0.09 -0.91
CA ALA A 89 4.10 -0.85 -0.59
C ALA A 89 3.03 -0.91 -1.70
N THR A 90 2.59 0.25 -2.22
CA THR A 90 1.59 0.31 -3.30
C THR A 90 2.09 -0.36 -4.59
N ASN A 91 3.38 -0.19 -4.91
CA ASN A 91 3.98 -0.84 -6.07
C ASN A 91 4.06 -2.37 -5.88
N LEU A 92 4.44 -2.84 -4.69
CA LEU A 92 4.50 -4.25 -4.32
C LEU A 92 3.12 -4.91 -4.36
N ILE A 93 2.10 -4.28 -3.77
CA ILE A 93 0.70 -4.70 -3.86
C ILE A 93 0.28 -4.88 -5.32
N GLY A 94 0.62 -3.91 -6.18
CA GLY A 94 0.32 -4.00 -7.59
C GLY A 94 1.07 -5.12 -8.32
N ARG A 95 2.28 -5.47 -7.90
CA ARG A 95 3.03 -6.62 -8.43
C ARG A 95 2.41 -7.95 -8.00
N HIS A 96 2.08 -8.07 -6.71
CA HIS A 96 1.44 -9.24 -6.13
C HIS A 96 0.14 -9.58 -6.88
N ARG A 97 -0.78 -8.65 -7.00
CA ARG A 97 -2.04 -8.84 -7.73
C ARG A 97 -1.85 -9.27 -9.20
N ARG A 98 -0.85 -8.70 -9.89
CA ARG A 98 -0.56 -9.13 -11.27
C ARG A 98 0.03 -10.53 -11.34
N GLY A 99 0.79 -10.94 -10.32
CA GLY A 99 1.33 -12.29 -10.18
C GLY A 99 0.21 -13.33 -10.03
N GLU A 100 -0.70 -13.09 -9.09
CA GLU A 100 -1.87 -13.95 -8.84
C GLU A 100 -2.76 -14.10 -10.08
N LEU A 101 -3.07 -12.98 -10.76
CA LEU A 101 -3.84 -13.01 -12.01
C LEU A 101 -3.15 -13.83 -13.11
N ARG A 102 -1.83 -13.72 -13.24
CA ARG A 102 -1.07 -14.52 -14.22
C ARG A 102 -1.10 -15.99 -13.88
N LEU A 103 -0.90 -16.33 -12.60
CA LEU A 103 -0.97 -17.72 -12.12
C LEU A 103 -2.36 -18.30 -12.35
N TYR A 104 -3.41 -17.58 -11.97
CA TYR A 104 -4.79 -18.01 -12.20
C TYR A 104 -5.09 -18.27 -13.69
N ARG A 105 -4.70 -17.34 -14.58
CA ARG A 105 -4.86 -17.51 -16.04
C ARG A 105 -4.04 -18.67 -16.59
N ALA A 106 -2.86 -18.95 -16.02
CA ALA A 106 -2.06 -20.12 -16.41
C ALA A 106 -2.74 -21.42 -15.99
N LEU A 107 -3.24 -21.50 -14.76
CA LEU A 107 -3.97 -22.66 -14.24
C LEU A 107 -5.30 -22.87 -14.97
N SER A 108 -6.05 -21.80 -15.26
CA SER A 108 -7.30 -21.88 -16.03
C SER A 108 -7.06 -22.37 -17.45
N ARG A 109 -5.96 -22.00 -18.10
CA ARG A 109 -5.60 -22.53 -19.43
C ARG A 109 -5.17 -23.98 -19.38
N SER A 110 -4.59 -24.45 -18.28
CA SER A 110 -4.25 -25.86 -18.11
C SER A 110 -5.47 -26.72 -17.72
N ALA A 111 -6.46 -26.11 -17.05
CA ALA A 111 -7.68 -26.77 -16.60
C ALA A 111 -8.84 -26.64 -17.59
N ALA A 112 -8.84 -25.66 -18.48
CA ALA A 112 -9.94 -25.38 -19.39
C ALA A 112 -9.62 -25.82 -20.83
N ARG A 113 -10.20 -26.94 -21.16
CA ARG A 113 -10.82 -27.15 -22.46
C ARG A 113 -12.32 -26.79 -22.44
N ASP A 114 -12.77 -25.99 -21.47
CA ASP A 114 -14.15 -25.50 -21.47
C ASP A 114 -14.26 -24.13 -20.78
N ASP A 115 -14.87 -23.21 -21.51
CA ASP A 115 -15.36 -21.87 -21.24
C ASP A 115 -15.39 -21.38 -19.78
N VAL A 116 -14.62 -20.31 -19.47
CA VAL A 116 -15.11 -19.23 -18.57
C VAL A 116 -14.35 -17.91 -18.86
N GLU A 117 -14.94 -17.04 -19.62
CA GLU A 117 -14.59 -15.62 -19.65
C GLU A 117 -15.14 -14.90 -18.39
N GLY A 118 -14.33 -14.11 -17.73
CA GLY A 118 -14.81 -12.97 -16.96
C GLY A 118 -14.76 -13.01 -15.44
N HIS A 119 -14.19 -14.01 -14.75
CA HIS A 119 -14.25 -14.12 -13.28
C HIS A 119 -12.91 -13.92 -12.53
N ALA A 120 -11.81 -13.71 -13.23
CA ALA A 120 -10.47 -13.68 -12.62
C ALA A 120 -10.23 -12.50 -11.65
N ASP A 121 -10.85 -11.34 -11.89
CA ASP A 121 -10.72 -10.15 -11.02
C ASP A 121 -11.52 -10.24 -9.71
N ARG A 122 -12.51 -11.15 -9.63
CA ARG A 122 -13.43 -11.26 -8.49
C ARG A 122 -12.94 -12.19 -7.38
N VAL A 123 -12.00 -13.09 -7.65
CA VAL A 123 -11.57 -14.12 -6.68
C VAL A 123 -10.54 -13.57 -5.69
N ILE A 124 -9.75 -12.57 -6.10
CA ILE A 124 -8.61 -12.04 -5.33
C ILE A 124 -9.05 -11.07 -4.22
N ASP A 125 -10.21 -10.42 -4.35
CA ASP A 125 -10.69 -9.42 -3.38
C ASP A 125 -11.58 -10.00 -2.25
N ARG A 126 -11.83 -11.32 -2.20
CA ARG A 126 -12.74 -11.94 -1.23
C ARG A 126 -12.28 -11.84 0.22
N VAL A 127 -10.98 -11.82 0.48
CA VAL A 127 -10.45 -11.87 1.85
C VAL A 127 -10.53 -10.52 2.57
N THR A 128 -10.53 -9.41 1.81
CA THR A 128 -10.67 -8.05 2.38
C THR A 128 -12.13 -7.68 2.66
N ALA A 129 -13.08 -8.44 2.10
CA ALA A 129 -14.52 -8.14 2.15
C ALA A 129 -15.19 -8.46 3.49
N GLU A 130 -14.59 -9.28 4.35
CA GLU A 130 -15.21 -9.65 5.63
C GLU A 130 -15.32 -8.48 6.63
N GLN A 131 -14.48 -7.45 6.47
CA GLN A 131 -14.51 -6.23 7.31
C GLN A 131 -15.19 -5.03 6.63
N LEU A 132 -15.48 -5.11 5.33
CA LEU A 132 -16.13 -4.06 4.57
C LEU A 132 -17.52 -4.50 4.15
N SER A 133 -18.48 -3.57 4.11
CA SER A 133 -19.75 -3.85 3.46
C SER A 133 -19.48 -4.43 2.05
N PRO A 134 -20.14 -5.54 1.64
CA PRO A 134 -19.94 -6.15 0.32
C PRO A 134 -20.11 -5.17 -0.84
N ARG A 135 -20.91 -4.13 -0.64
CA ARG A 135 -21.12 -3.04 -1.61
C ARG A 135 -19.91 -2.12 -1.73
N LEU A 136 -19.24 -1.82 -0.62
CA LEU A 136 -18.02 -1.02 -0.63
C LEU A 136 -16.87 -1.78 -1.29
N ALA A 137 -16.74 -3.07 -0.99
CA ALA A 137 -15.77 -3.95 -1.65
C ALA A 137 -15.98 -3.95 -3.16
N HIS A 138 -17.21 -4.21 -3.64
CA HIS A 138 -17.56 -4.16 -5.06
C HIS A 138 -17.31 -2.77 -5.68
N GLY A 139 -17.62 -1.70 -4.94
CA GLY A 139 -17.32 -0.33 -5.38
C GLY A 139 -15.82 -0.09 -5.57
N LEU A 140 -14.99 -0.53 -4.63
CA LEU A 140 -13.53 -0.43 -4.72
C LEU A 140 -12.96 -1.29 -5.86
N GLU A 141 -13.48 -2.49 -6.08
CA GLU A 141 -13.11 -3.37 -7.20
C GLU A 141 -13.36 -2.72 -8.55
N SER A 142 -14.47 -1.99 -8.66
CA SER A 142 -14.85 -1.32 -9.90
C SER A 142 -13.94 -0.16 -10.29
N LEU A 143 -13.11 0.35 -9.37
CA LEU A 143 -12.18 1.45 -9.64
C LEU A 143 -11.02 1.00 -10.53
N SER A 144 -10.53 1.90 -11.39
CA SER A 144 -9.23 1.68 -12.02
C SER A 144 -8.14 1.57 -10.96
N ARG A 145 -7.06 0.82 -11.25
CA ARG A 145 -5.93 0.68 -10.31
C ARG A 145 -5.44 2.03 -9.79
N GLY A 146 -5.18 2.98 -10.70
CA GLY A 146 -4.64 4.27 -10.30
C GLY A 146 -5.61 5.11 -9.46
N ASP A 147 -6.92 5.02 -9.72
CA ASP A 147 -7.94 5.73 -8.94
C ASP A 147 -8.07 5.09 -7.54
N ARG A 148 -8.03 3.75 -7.48
CA ARG A 148 -8.04 3.00 -6.21
C ARG A 148 -6.80 3.30 -5.37
N ASP A 149 -5.59 3.26 -5.97
CA ASP A 149 -4.33 3.54 -5.27
C ASP A 149 -4.34 4.95 -4.68
N ALA A 150 -4.71 5.97 -5.46
CA ALA A 150 -4.78 7.35 -4.97
C ALA A 150 -5.81 7.51 -3.84
N LEU A 151 -7.00 6.91 -3.98
CA LEU A 151 -8.03 6.97 -2.95
C LEU A 151 -7.59 6.29 -1.65
N MET A 152 -7.00 5.10 -1.73
CA MET A 152 -6.57 4.33 -0.56
C MET A 152 -5.42 5.00 0.19
N LEU A 153 -4.49 5.66 -0.52
CA LEU A 153 -3.43 6.43 0.13
C LEU A 153 -3.96 7.65 0.88
N VAL A 154 -4.98 8.31 0.36
CA VAL A 154 -5.65 9.42 1.09
C VAL A 154 -6.48 8.90 2.25
N ALA A 155 -7.29 7.84 2.04
CA ALA A 155 -8.31 7.43 3.01
C ALA A 155 -7.78 6.51 4.11
N CYS A 156 -6.80 5.63 3.81
CA CYS A 156 -6.30 4.62 4.74
C CYS A 156 -4.89 4.91 5.26
N ALA A 157 -4.09 5.66 4.49
CA ALA A 157 -2.74 6.05 4.88
C ALA A 157 -2.67 7.48 5.43
N ASP A 158 -3.76 8.22 5.34
CA ASP A 158 -3.84 9.61 5.78
C ASP A 158 -2.72 10.48 5.18
N LEU A 159 -2.52 10.33 3.86
CA LEU A 159 -1.56 11.13 3.12
C LEU A 159 -2.25 12.34 2.48
N SER A 160 -1.58 13.48 2.54
CA SER A 160 -1.95 14.66 1.76
C SER A 160 -1.81 14.39 0.26
N TYR A 161 -2.46 15.19 -0.58
CA TYR A 161 -2.35 15.06 -2.04
C TYR A 161 -0.92 15.23 -2.55
N ALA A 162 -0.11 16.07 -1.89
CA ALA A 162 1.30 16.23 -2.22
C ALA A 162 2.12 14.96 -1.90
N GLU A 163 1.86 14.33 -0.76
CA GLU A 163 2.51 13.07 -0.38
C GLU A 163 2.06 11.92 -1.27
N VAL A 164 0.78 11.84 -1.66
CA VAL A 164 0.29 10.86 -2.63
C VAL A 164 0.93 11.07 -4.00
N ALA A 165 1.08 12.32 -4.44
CA ALA A 165 1.77 12.65 -5.68
C ALA A 165 3.22 12.13 -5.68
N PHE A 166 3.93 12.35 -4.58
CA PHE A 166 5.26 11.82 -4.37
C PHE A 166 5.28 10.28 -4.32
N ALA A 167 4.43 9.67 -3.50
CA ALA A 167 4.36 8.22 -3.32
C ALA A 167 4.08 7.48 -4.64
N LEU A 168 3.25 8.05 -5.52
CA LEU A 168 2.88 7.45 -6.79
C LEU A 168 3.72 7.94 -7.99
N GLY A 169 4.60 8.93 -7.79
CA GLY A 169 5.39 9.53 -8.88
C GLY A 169 4.54 10.20 -9.96
N ILE A 170 3.45 10.90 -9.57
CA ILE A 170 2.50 11.54 -10.50
C ILE A 170 2.25 13.01 -10.09
N PRO A 171 1.83 13.88 -11.03
CA PRO A 171 1.47 15.25 -10.70
C PRO A 171 0.32 15.34 -9.70
N ILE A 172 0.33 16.35 -8.81
CA ILE A 172 -0.72 16.57 -7.80
C ILE A 172 -2.12 16.76 -8.42
N GLY A 173 -2.21 17.40 -9.59
CA GLY A 173 -3.46 17.52 -10.34
C GLY A 173 -4.00 16.16 -10.80
N THR A 174 -3.12 15.20 -11.08
CA THR A 174 -3.51 13.82 -11.39
C THR A 174 -4.04 13.10 -10.16
N VAL A 175 -3.47 13.33 -8.97
CA VAL A 175 -4.00 12.80 -7.71
C VAL A 175 -5.42 13.32 -7.47
N SER A 176 -5.62 14.64 -7.57
CA SER A 176 -6.94 15.26 -7.40
C SER A 176 -7.99 14.65 -8.34
N SER A 177 -7.67 14.54 -9.63
CA SER A 177 -8.59 13.97 -10.60
C SER A 177 -8.89 12.48 -10.35
N ARG A 178 -7.89 11.67 -9.95
CA ARG A 178 -8.07 10.26 -9.60
C ARG A 178 -8.96 10.09 -8.36
N VAL A 179 -8.68 10.83 -7.30
CA VAL A 179 -9.48 10.79 -6.06
C VAL A 179 -10.92 11.23 -6.32
N ASN A 180 -11.13 12.28 -7.11
CA ASN A 180 -12.47 12.76 -7.45
C ASN A 180 -13.25 11.73 -8.28
N ARG A 181 -12.64 11.10 -9.29
CA ARG A 181 -13.26 10.02 -10.06
C ARG A 181 -13.60 8.81 -9.18
N ALA A 182 -12.68 8.41 -8.31
CA ALA A 182 -12.90 7.31 -7.37
C ALA A 182 -14.10 7.60 -6.47
N LYS A 183 -14.14 8.78 -5.84
CA LYS A 183 -15.25 9.20 -4.97
C LYS A 183 -16.59 9.26 -5.71
N ALA A 184 -16.61 9.80 -6.94
CA ALA A 184 -17.80 9.87 -7.78
C ALA A 184 -18.34 8.47 -8.10
N LYS A 185 -17.44 7.54 -8.51
CA LYS A 185 -17.82 6.17 -8.83
C LYS A 185 -18.34 5.41 -7.60
N LEU A 186 -17.68 5.56 -6.44
CA LEU A 186 -18.16 4.96 -5.19
C LEU A 186 -19.52 5.49 -4.78
N ARG A 187 -19.74 6.81 -4.84
CA ARG A 187 -21.07 7.38 -4.53
C ARG A 187 -22.15 6.80 -5.45
N LYS A 188 -21.87 6.62 -6.74
CA LYS A 188 -22.81 6.01 -7.69
C LYS A 188 -23.11 4.55 -7.28
N THR A 189 -22.09 3.76 -6.97
CA THR A 189 -22.26 2.35 -6.58
C THR A 189 -23.01 2.20 -5.26
N LEU A 190 -22.73 3.07 -4.28
CA LEU A 190 -23.36 3.03 -2.97
C LEU A 190 -24.74 3.69 -2.96
N GLY A 191 -24.94 4.75 -3.77
CA GLY A 191 -26.20 5.54 -3.80
C GLY A 191 -27.33 4.90 -4.61
N HIS A 192 -27.06 4.00 -5.56
CA HIS A 192 -28.11 3.26 -6.28
C HIS A 192 -28.90 2.29 -5.37
N ALA A 193 -28.37 1.99 -4.19
CA ALA A 193 -29.01 1.10 -3.23
C ALA A 193 -30.01 1.80 -2.29
N ALA A 194 -30.04 3.13 -2.25
CA ALA A 194 -31.00 3.88 -1.43
C ALA A 194 -32.33 4.15 -2.17
N LYS A 195 -32.43 3.81 -3.46
CA LYS A 195 -33.64 4.03 -4.28
C LYS A 195 -34.37 2.75 -4.65
N GLY A 196 -34.00 1.61 -4.08
CA GLY A 196 -34.58 0.30 -4.40
C GLY A 196 -35.14 -0.41 -3.15
N VAL A 197 -35.88 0.30 -2.31
CA VAL A 197 -36.78 -0.27 -1.29
C VAL A 197 -38.15 0.42 -1.46
#